data_8f9cdcae4c8384c401fedce2c3561d3e
#
_entry.id   8f9cdcae4c8384c401fedce2c3561d3e
#
_cell.length_a   1.000
_cell.length_b   1.000
_cell.length_c   1.000
_cell.angle_alpha   90.00
_cell.angle_beta   90.00
_cell.angle_gamma   90.00
#
_symmetry.space_group_name_H-M   'P 1'
#
loop_
_entity.id
_entity.type
_entity.pdbx_description
1 polymer ?
#
loop_
_entity_poly.entity_id
_entity_poly.type
_entity_poly.pdbx_seq_one_letter_code
_entity_poly.pdbx_strand_id
1 'polypeptide(L)'
;MTLQQKIMNSFSGKVVRKDLAFLVKGGLPVPTYVLEYLLGQYCANDDEEAIEIGLEKVKEVIQNNYVHRADAESVKGNIREAGRYRIIDKVTAVLNEKSDEYQASFANLGLTNVPIGTQYVNSNPKLLSGNGVWCIVTLGYIHGEDIKVRWEIQTLKPIQISNIDLQEYIEQRKNFTTDEWLDFMIHTIGLNPEMLNRREKFISLARLLPHVESNFNFMELGPKGTGKSHVFQELSPYGVLISGGDVTSARLFVKMQGNREILGLVGYWDVVAWDEFEQQKGRNVDAVLIDTMQNYLANKSFNRGKATHEASASMTFVGNTKHTVPYMLKNSHLFESIPTSFIKGAFLDRIHLYNPGWEIR
;
A
#
# COMPACT_ATOMS: atom_id res chain seq x y z
N MET A 1 -33.51 -10.19 5.11
CA MET A 1 -32.23 -9.64 5.60
C MET A 1 -31.47 -9.14 4.38
N THR A 2 -31.08 -7.87 4.36
CA THR A 2 -30.27 -7.30 3.28
C THR A 2 -28.85 -7.86 3.31
N LEU A 3 -28.10 -7.75 2.19
CA LEU A 3 -26.70 -8.18 2.15
C LEU A 3 -25.88 -7.44 3.22
N GLN A 4 -26.09 -6.13 3.38
CA GLN A 4 -25.40 -5.33 4.40
C GLN A 4 -25.66 -5.86 5.82
N GLN A 5 -26.92 -6.12 6.19
CA GLN A 5 -27.26 -6.71 7.50
C GLN A 5 -26.59 -8.07 7.69
N LYS A 6 -26.54 -8.89 6.64
CA LYS A 6 -25.90 -10.19 6.66
C LYS A 6 -24.40 -10.10 6.90
N ILE A 7 -23.73 -9.13 6.24
CA ILE A 7 -22.30 -8.84 6.43
C ILE A 7 -22.04 -8.41 7.88
N MET A 8 -22.80 -7.42 8.39
CA MET A 8 -22.62 -6.90 9.74
C MET A 8 -22.82 -7.98 10.80
N ASN A 9 -23.83 -8.86 10.62
CA ASN A 9 -24.08 -9.97 11.55
C ASN A 9 -22.98 -11.04 11.51
N SER A 10 -22.49 -11.38 10.31
CA SER A 10 -21.45 -12.42 10.15
C SER A 10 -20.07 -11.95 10.60
N PHE A 11 -19.76 -10.66 10.45
CA PHE A 11 -18.46 -10.06 10.75
C PHE A 11 -18.57 -8.89 11.73
N SER A 12 -19.43 -9.05 12.76
CA SER A 12 -19.64 -8.01 13.78
C SER A 12 -18.31 -7.58 14.41
N GLY A 13 -18.12 -6.27 14.54
CA GLY A 13 -16.90 -5.68 15.07
C GLY A 13 -15.67 -5.75 14.16
N LYS A 14 -15.81 -6.26 12.92
CA LYS A 14 -14.68 -6.49 11.99
C LYS A 14 -14.83 -5.77 10.65
N VAL A 15 -16.02 -5.29 10.34
CA VAL A 15 -16.30 -4.58 9.10
C VAL A 15 -16.72 -3.14 9.38
N VAL A 16 -16.38 -2.27 8.45
CA VAL A 16 -16.70 -0.84 8.50
C VAL A 16 -17.33 -0.45 7.17
N ARG A 17 -18.32 0.43 7.23
CA ARG A 17 -18.95 1.00 6.05
C ARG A 17 -17.96 1.87 5.29
N LYS A 18 -17.82 1.66 3.98
CA LYS A 18 -16.89 2.40 3.12
C LYS A 18 -17.22 3.89 2.99
N ASP A 19 -18.49 4.25 3.04
CA ASP A 19 -18.94 5.65 3.01
C ASP A 19 -18.36 6.47 4.16
N LEU A 20 -18.21 5.87 5.35
CA LEU A 20 -17.61 6.54 6.50
C LEU A 20 -16.14 6.95 6.24
N ALA A 21 -15.38 6.13 5.53
CA ALA A 21 -14.02 6.46 5.17
C ALA A 21 -13.95 7.69 4.24
N PHE A 22 -14.89 7.84 3.32
CA PHE A 22 -15.01 9.03 2.46
C PHE A 22 -15.36 10.29 3.27
N LEU A 23 -16.27 10.17 4.25
CA LEU A 23 -16.66 11.30 5.11
C LEU A 23 -15.47 11.82 5.94
N VAL A 24 -14.60 10.92 6.39
CA VAL A 24 -13.42 11.28 7.21
C VAL A 24 -12.25 11.74 6.34
N LYS A 25 -12.10 11.18 5.14
CA LYS A 25 -10.92 11.42 4.29
C LYS A 25 -10.75 12.88 3.92
N GLY A 26 -11.84 13.57 3.50
CA GLY A 26 -11.73 14.95 3.04
C GLY A 26 -10.58 15.13 2.06
N GLY A 27 -9.69 16.09 2.35
CA GLY A 27 -8.44 16.32 1.61
C GLY A 27 -7.18 15.70 2.23
N LEU A 28 -7.31 14.78 3.18
CA LEU A 28 -6.17 14.19 3.88
C LEU A 28 -5.35 13.30 2.95
N PRO A 29 -4.02 13.49 2.85
CA PRO A 29 -3.13 12.68 2.02
C PRO A 29 -2.72 11.39 2.73
N VAL A 30 -3.71 10.67 3.29
CA VAL A 30 -3.53 9.35 3.91
C VAL A 30 -4.26 8.27 3.10
N PRO A 31 -3.72 7.06 3.01
CA PRO A 31 -4.43 5.95 2.38
C PRO A 31 -5.73 5.61 3.10
N THR A 32 -6.71 5.14 2.35
CA THR A 32 -8.04 4.79 2.88
C THR A 32 -7.95 3.70 3.96
N TYR A 33 -7.06 2.72 3.83
CA TYR A 33 -6.87 1.67 4.84
C TYR A 33 -6.46 2.21 6.22
N VAL A 34 -5.76 3.37 6.28
CA VAL A 34 -5.41 4.04 7.54
C VAL A 34 -6.66 4.53 8.25
N LEU A 35 -7.58 5.13 7.49
CA LEU A 35 -8.85 5.61 8.01
C LEU A 35 -9.75 4.46 8.42
N GLU A 36 -9.83 3.41 7.61
CA GLU A 36 -10.60 2.20 7.91
C GLU A 36 -10.10 1.49 9.17
N TYR A 37 -8.78 1.47 9.39
CA TYR A 37 -8.21 0.96 10.63
C TYR A 37 -8.71 1.73 11.87
N LEU A 38 -8.76 3.07 11.80
CA LEU A 38 -9.28 3.90 12.88
C LEU A 38 -10.80 3.73 13.04
N LEU A 39 -11.54 3.74 11.93
CA LEU A 39 -12.98 3.51 11.93
C LEU A 39 -13.32 2.12 12.49
N GLY A 40 -12.51 1.10 12.21
CA GLY A 40 -12.67 -0.24 12.77
C GLY A 40 -12.61 -0.29 14.29
N GLN A 41 -11.96 0.69 14.92
CA GLN A 41 -11.88 0.76 16.38
C GLN A 41 -13.12 1.41 17.02
N TYR A 42 -13.89 2.21 16.29
CA TYR A 42 -14.96 3.04 16.85
C TYR A 42 -16.31 2.86 16.14
N CYS A 43 -16.33 2.40 14.89
CA CYS A 43 -17.51 2.38 14.02
C CYS A 43 -17.84 0.98 13.46
N ALA A 44 -17.24 -0.09 13.97
CA ALA A 44 -17.48 -1.45 13.47
C ALA A 44 -18.73 -2.09 14.13
N ASN A 45 -19.87 -1.44 14.00
CA ASN A 45 -21.19 -1.90 14.46
C ASN A 45 -22.29 -1.42 13.49
N ASP A 46 -23.56 -1.77 13.76
CA ASP A 46 -24.75 -1.45 12.96
C ASP A 46 -25.68 -0.41 13.63
N ASP A 47 -25.34 0.06 14.82
CA ASP A 47 -26.06 1.10 15.52
C ASP A 47 -25.63 2.48 15.00
N GLU A 48 -26.54 3.19 14.33
CA GLU A 48 -26.25 4.49 13.70
C GLU A 48 -25.83 5.56 14.74
N GLU A 49 -26.40 5.55 15.95
CA GLU A 49 -26.02 6.49 17.01
C GLU A 49 -24.59 6.21 17.48
N ALA A 50 -24.24 4.96 17.69
CA ALA A 50 -22.87 4.57 18.04
C ALA A 50 -21.86 4.85 16.91
N ILE A 51 -22.27 4.68 15.65
CA ILE A 51 -21.46 5.05 14.48
C ILE A 51 -21.21 6.55 14.44
N GLU A 52 -22.23 7.38 14.68
CA GLU A 52 -22.07 8.83 14.68
C GLU A 52 -21.08 9.30 15.77
N ILE A 53 -21.24 8.79 17.00
CA ILE A 53 -20.30 9.06 18.11
C ILE A 53 -18.89 8.56 17.74
N GLY A 54 -18.78 7.38 17.17
CA GLY A 54 -17.51 6.81 16.73
C GLY A 54 -16.83 7.64 15.64
N LEU A 55 -17.61 8.16 14.70
CA LEU A 55 -17.14 9.01 13.60
C LEU A 55 -16.54 10.33 14.13
N GLU A 56 -17.20 10.97 15.07
CA GLU A 56 -16.67 12.18 15.73
C GLU A 56 -15.37 11.87 16.47
N LYS A 57 -15.29 10.71 17.12
CA LYS A 57 -14.06 10.27 17.78
C LYS A 57 -12.91 10.03 16.82
N VAL A 58 -13.18 9.44 15.65
CA VAL A 58 -12.17 9.25 14.60
C VAL A 58 -11.69 10.58 14.06
N LYS A 59 -12.59 11.54 13.81
CA LYS A 59 -12.24 12.90 13.39
C LYS A 59 -11.35 13.59 14.43
N GLU A 60 -11.70 13.49 15.71
CA GLU A 60 -10.89 14.02 16.82
C GLU A 60 -9.49 13.40 16.85
N VAL A 61 -9.39 12.05 16.72
CA VAL A 61 -8.10 11.34 16.69
C VAL A 61 -7.25 11.81 15.52
N ILE A 62 -7.83 11.99 14.35
CA ILE A 62 -7.10 12.47 13.17
C ILE A 62 -6.67 13.92 13.37
N GLN A 63 -7.58 14.79 13.79
CA GLN A 63 -7.28 16.21 14.01
C GLN A 63 -6.15 16.40 15.02
N ASN A 64 -6.15 15.64 16.10
CA ASN A 64 -5.17 15.76 17.18
C ASN A 64 -3.84 15.04 16.91
N ASN A 65 -3.85 13.96 16.11
CA ASN A 65 -2.67 13.09 15.99
C ASN A 65 -2.07 13.03 14.59
N TYR A 66 -2.85 13.32 13.54
CA TYR A 66 -2.28 13.35 12.19
C TYR A 66 -1.35 14.56 12.02
N VAL A 67 -0.11 14.28 11.59
CA VAL A 67 0.86 15.35 11.37
C VAL A 67 0.72 15.86 9.94
N HIS A 68 0.27 17.11 9.80
CA HIS A 68 0.39 17.85 8.55
C HIS A 68 1.81 18.39 8.42
N ARG A 69 2.42 18.20 7.25
CA ARG A 69 3.81 18.63 7.03
C ARG A 69 4.01 20.15 7.25
N ALA A 70 2.99 20.94 6.97
CA ALA A 70 3.00 22.38 7.20
C ALA A 70 3.07 22.74 8.68
N ASP A 71 2.54 21.89 9.57
CA ASP A 71 2.45 22.12 11.00
C ASP A 71 3.56 21.41 11.79
N ALA A 72 4.52 20.77 11.09
CA ALA A 72 5.54 19.93 11.71
C ALA A 72 6.30 20.62 12.86
N GLU A 73 6.71 21.87 12.70
CA GLU A 73 7.44 22.61 13.73
C GLU A 73 6.57 22.93 14.95
N SER A 74 5.28 23.25 14.75
CA SER A 74 4.33 23.43 15.84
C SER A 74 4.11 22.13 16.63
N VAL A 75 3.97 21.00 15.90
CA VAL A 75 3.82 19.68 16.54
C VAL A 75 5.07 19.32 17.34
N LYS A 76 6.28 19.59 16.83
CA LYS A 76 7.53 19.40 17.57
C LYS A 76 7.56 20.25 18.86
N GLY A 77 7.11 21.49 18.78
CA GLY A 77 6.96 22.38 19.94
C GLY A 77 6.04 21.78 21.00
N ASN A 78 4.86 21.32 20.58
CA ASN A 78 3.89 20.66 21.47
C ASN A 78 4.45 19.40 22.14
N ILE A 79 5.18 18.56 21.38
CA ILE A 79 5.82 17.37 21.94
C ILE A 79 6.87 17.75 22.99
N ARG A 80 7.67 18.77 22.69
CA ARG A 80 8.69 19.28 23.62
C ARG A 80 8.06 19.79 24.93
N GLU A 81 6.98 20.54 24.86
CA GLU A 81 6.30 21.10 26.03
C GLU A 81 5.56 20.04 26.85
N ALA A 82 4.83 19.14 26.18
CA ALA A 82 4.08 18.06 26.81
C ALA A 82 4.95 16.91 27.33
N GLY A 83 6.21 16.85 26.91
CA GLY A 83 7.15 15.74 27.19
C GLY A 83 6.86 14.45 26.44
N ARG A 84 5.61 14.21 26.05
CA ARG A 84 5.19 13.09 25.20
C ARG A 84 3.96 13.44 24.38
N TYR A 85 3.86 12.90 23.17
CA TYR A 85 2.72 13.16 22.30
C TYR A 85 2.50 11.99 21.35
N ARG A 86 1.24 11.69 21.02
CA ARG A 86 0.87 10.64 20.09
C ARG A 86 0.66 11.23 18.70
N ILE A 87 1.29 10.64 17.69
CA ILE A 87 1.19 11.08 16.31
C ILE A 87 0.82 9.93 15.37
N ILE A 88 0.27 10.29 14.21
CA ILE A 88 0.09 9.41 13.05
C ILE A 88 0.99 9.94 11.94
N ASP A 89 2.01 9.18 11.59
CA ASP A 89 2.97 9.55 10.55
C ASP A 89 3.49 8.31 9.81
N LYS A 90 4.13 8.54 8.69
CA LYS A 90 4.79 7.51 7.89
C LYS A 90 6.25 7.38 8.32
N VAL A 91 6.63 6.20 8.79
CA VAL A 91 7.93 5.94 9.43
C VAL A 91 8.79 5.02 8.56
N THR A 92 10.06 5.37 8.41
CA THR A 92 11.12 4.51 7.87
C THR A 92 12.17 4.26 8.94
N ALA A 93 12.94 3.18 8.81
CA ALA A 93 14.08 2.90 9.67
C ALA A 93 15.32 2.53 8.85
N VAL A 94 16.49 2.87 9.37
CA VAL A 94 17.78 2.47 8.81
C VAL A 94 18.74 2.07 9.94
N LEU A 95 19.63 1.14 9.69
CA LEU A 95 20.69 0.83 10.64
C LEU A 95 21.83 1.86 10.51
N ASN A 96 22.14 2.53 11.61
CA ASN A 96 23.36 3.35 11.71
C ASN A 96 24.51 2.46 12.16
N GLU A 97 25.40 2.10 11.23
CA GLU A 97 26.53 1.20 11.50
C GLU A 97 27.59 1.79 12.48
N LYS A 98 27.61 3.12 12.64
CA LYS A 98 28.56 3.75 13.56
C LYS A 98 28.14 3.64 15.01
N SER A 99 26.84 3.70 15.28
CA SER A 99 26.29 3.56 16.62
C SER A 99 25.75 2.16 16.90
N ASP A 100 25.71 1.28 15.88
CA ASP A 100 25.09 -0.05 15.91
C ASP A 100 23.63 -0.02 16.39
N GLU A 101 22.88 1.01 15.96
CA GLU A 101 21.49 1.24 16.37
C GLU A 101 20.62 1.53 15.16
N TYR A 102 19.37 1.09 15.20
CA TYR A 102 18.36 1.52 14.22
C TYR A 102 17.90 2.94 14.51
N GLN A 103 17.74 3.71 13.44
CA GLN A 103 17.27 5.09 13.47
C GLN A 103 16.05 5.27 12.58
N ALA A 104 15.00 5.84 13.14
CA ALA A 104 13.76 6.15 12.44
C ALA A 104 13.76 7.55 11.84
N SER A 105 13.04 7.70 10.74
CA SER A 105 12.70 8.98 10.12
C SER A 105 11.19 9.08 9.90
N PHE A 106 10.65 10.26 10.15
CA PHE A 106 9.22 10.59 10.08
C PHE A 106 8.96 11.49 8.88
N ALA A 107 8.11 11.04 7.96
CA ALA A 107 7.94 11.70 6.67
C ALA A 107 7.28 13.08 6.77
N ASN A 108 6.23 13.21 7.58
CA ASN A 108 5.49 14.45 7.73
C ASN A 108 6.09 15.35 8.82
N LEU A 109 6.44 14.75 9.98
CA LEU A 109 7.06 15.50 11.08
C LEU A 109 8.47 15.99 10.72
N GLY A 110 9.13 15.36 9.74
CA GLY A 110 10.47 15.77 9.29
C GLY A 110 11.58 15.50 10.30
N LEU A 111 11.34 14.65 11.30
CA LEU A 111 12.38 14.16 12.19
C LEU A 111 13.15 13.03 11.52
N THR A 112 14.47 13.03 11.75
CA THR A 112 15.38 11.98 11.28
C THR A 112 16.29 11.55 12.43
N ASN A 113 16.90 10.35 12.28
CA ASN A 113 17.86 9.83 13.23
C ASN A 113 17.30 9.66 14.67
N VAL A 114 16.03 9.37 14.81
CA VAL A 114 15.40 9.06 16.10
C VAL A 114 15.69 7.60 16.42
N PRO A 115 16.30 7.27 17.58
CA PRO A 115 16.52 5.87 17.95
C PRO A 115 15.24 5.08 17.98
N ILE A 116 15.26 3.89 17.40
CA ILE A 116 14.13 2.96 17.37
C ILE A 116 14.58 1.58 17.88
N GLY A 117 13.82 1.01 18.80
CA GLY A 117 14.16 -0.31 19.34
C GLY A 117 14.14 -1.41 18.27
N THR A 118 15.13 -2.28 18.32
CA THR A 118 15.31 -3.42 17.39
C THR A 118 14.07 -4.30 17.29
N GLN A 119 13.31 -4.44 18.38
CA GLN A 119 12.07 -5.22 18.42
C GLN A 119 11.01 -4.69 17.44
N TYR A 120 10.91 -3.36 17.23
CA TYR A 120 9.96 -2.78 16.28
C TYR A 120 10.35 -3.09 14.84
N VAL A 121 11.65 -3.05 14.54
CA VAL A 121 12.18 -3.33 13.20
C VAL A 121 12.06 -4.81 12.86
N ASN A 122 12.40 -5.69 13.80
CA ASN A 122 12.31 -7.14 13.64
C ASN A 122 10.85 -7.61 13.42
N SER A 123 9.91 -7.01 14.17
CA SER A 123 8.47 -7.30 13.99
C SER A 123 7.88 -6.69 12.73
N ASN A 124 8.53 -5.68 12.14
CA ASN A 124 8.04 -4.94 10.98
C ASN A 124 9.17 -4.61 10.00
N PRO A 125 9.73 -5.59 9.29
CA PRO A 125 10.85 -5.37 8.36
C PRO A 125 10.56 -4.34 7.25
N LYS A 126 9.29 -4.11 6.92
CA LYS A 126 8.85 -3.07 5.96
C LYS A 126 9.32 -1.66 6.34
N LEU A 127 9.63 -1.40 7.61
CA LEU A 127 10.25 -0.13 8.03
C LEU A 127 11.58 0.13 7.34
N LEU A 128 12.32 -0.90 6.95
CA LEU A 128 13.61 -0.81 6.26
C LEU A 128 13.47 -0.58 4.75
N SER A 129 12.26 -0.66 4.20
CA SER A 129 12.02 -0.60 2.74
C SER A 129 12.34 0.75 2.08
N GLY A 130 12.57 1.80 2.88
CA GLY A 130 12.75 3.17 2.40
C GLY A 130 11.48 3.86 1.91
N ASN A 131 10.38 3.14 1.74
CA ASN A 131 9.08 3.72 1.34
C ASN A 131 8.22 4.13 2.53
N GLY A 132 8.53 3.62 3.72
CA GLY A 132 7.88 3.91 4.99
C GLY A 132 6.55 3.18 5.20
N VAL A 133 6.20 3.03 6.47
CA VAL A 133 4.98 2.39 6.95
C VAL A 133 4.18 3.40 7.76
N TRP A 134 2.87 3.47 7.56
CA TRP A 134 2.00 4.29 8.39
C TRP A 134 1.93 3.69 9.80
N CYS A 135 2.22 4.52 10.81
CA CYS A 135 2.28 4.12 12.21
C CYS A 135 1.56 5.12 13.11
N ILE A 136 1.01 4.58 14.19
CA ILE A 136 0.67 5.36 15.37
C ILE A 136 1.89 5.31 16.29
N VAL A 137 2.46 6.46 16.61
CA VAL A 137 3.70 6.55 17.39
C VAL A 137 3.50 7.47 18.57
N THR A 138 3.95 7.05 19.74
CA THR A 138 4.12 7.95 20.89
C THR A 138 5.58 8.37 20.92
N LEU A 139 5.81 9.66 20.66
CA LEU A 139 7.12 10.29 20.79
C LEU A 139 7.27 10.95 22.14
N GLY A 140 8.44 10.78 22.74
CA GLY A 140 8.92 11.46 23.92
C GLY A 140 9.94 12.53 23.57
N TYR A 141 10.04 13.56 24.42
CA TYR A 141 11.12 14.55 24.38
C TYR A 141 11.84 14.58 25.71
N ILE A 142 13.16 14.42 25.69
CA ILE A 142 14.01 14.37 26.87
C ILE A 142 14.69 15.74 27.07
N HIS A 143 14.42 16.38 28.22
CA HIS A 143 15.03 17.64 28.61
C HIS A 143 16.34 17.40 29.38
N GLY A 144 17.35 18.25 29.17
CA GLY A 144 18.63 18.19 29.87
C GLY A 144 19.74 18.88 29.07
N GLU A 145 20.83 19.31 29.75
CA GLU A 145 21.92 20.05 29.11
C GLU A 145 22.85 19.14 28.29
N ASP A 146 23.16 17.92 28.79
CA ASP A 146 24.11 16.99 28.17
C ASP A 146 23.48 15.93 27.26
N ILE A 147 22.21 16.06 26.89
CA ILE A 147 21.48 15.05 26.13
C ILE A 147 21.75 15.23 24.63
N LYS A 148 22.44 14.23 24.03
CA LYS A 148 22.74 14.22 22.59
C LYS A 148 21.54 13.89 21.73
N VAL A 149 20.67 12.98 22.20
CA VAL A 149 19.46 12.56 21.50
C VAL A 149 18.24 12.89 22.33
N ARG A 150 17.44 13.85 21.86
CA ARG A 150 16.31 14.40 22.60
C ARG A 150 14.98 13.74 22.29
N TRP A 151 14.91 13.04 21.16
CA TRP A 151 13.70 12.38 20.69
C TRP A 151 13.75 10.89 20.99
N GLU A 152 12.65 10.36 21.50
CA GLU A 152 12.50 8.95 21.87
C GLU A 152 11.21 8.39 21.31
N ILE A 153 11.26 7.17 20.77
CA ILE A 153 10.07 6.41 20.41
C ILE A 153 9.68 5.55 21.60
N GLN A 154 8.63 5.96 22.33
CA GLN A 154 8.11 5.20 23.45
C GLN A 154 7.26 4.01 23.00
N THR A 155 6.39 4.24 22.00
CA THR A 155 5.61 3.18 21.35
C THR A 155 5.53 3.41 19.87
N LEU A 156 5.52 2.32 19.10
CA LEU A 156 5.28 2.33 17.66
C LEU A 156 4.35 1.18 17.31
N LYS A 157 3.23 1.50 16.66
CA LYS A 157 2.26 0.53 16.19
C LYS A 157 1.98 0.76 14.70
N PRO A 158 2.40 -0.14 13.82
CA PRO A 158 2.02 -0.08 12.42
C PRO A 158 0.50 -0.16 12.25
N ILE A 159 -0.02 0.61 11.31
CA ILE A 159 -1.44 0.60 10.96
C ILE A 159 -1.69 -0.55 10.00
N GLN A 160 -1.91 -1.72 10.57
CA GLN A 160 -2.21 -2.96 9.86
C GLN A 160 -2.98 -3.91 10.79
N ILE A 161 -3.74 -4.82 10.22
CA ILE A 161 -4.40 -5.88 10.98
C ILE A 161 -3.34 -6.89 11.40
N SER A 162 -3.19 -7.12 12.69
CA SER A 162 -2.17 -8.01 13.25
C SER A 162 -2.65 -9.45 13.46
N ASN A 163 -3.94 -9.64 13.69
CA ASN A 163 -4.55 -10.95 13.94
C ASN A 163 -5.77 -11.14 13.05
N ILE A 164 -5.71 -12.15 12.19
CA ILE A 164 -6.84 -12.61 11.38
C ILE A 164 -7.17 -14.03 11.83
N ASP A 165 -8.40 -14.23 12.33
CA ASP A 165 -8.93 -15.57 12.55
C ASP A 165 -9.43 -16.15 11.22
N LEU A 166 -8.55 -16.90 10.56
CA LEU A 166 -8.86 -17.49 9.26
C LEU A 166 -9.99 -18.53 9.38
N GLN A 167 -10.06 -19.26 10.49
CA GLN A 167 -11.09 -20.29 10.68
C GLN A 167 -12.46 -19.66 10.80
N GLU A 168 -12.60 -18.61 11.60
CA GLU A 168 -13.85 -17.84 11.69
C GLU A 168 -14.23 -17.28 10.32
N TYR A 169 -13.29 -16.72 9.56
CA TYR A 169 -13.55 -16.20 8.23
C TYR A 169 -14.11 -17.26 7.28
N ILE A 170 -13.54 -18.48 7.29
CA ILE A 170 -14.00 -19.62 6.50
C ILE A 170 -15.43 -20.05 6.92
N GLU A 171 -15.69 -20.10 8.23
CA GLU A 171 -17.02 -20.46 8.73
C GLU A 171 -18.07 -19.42 8.35
N GLN A 172 -17.78 -18.14 8.52
CA GLN A 172 -18.72 -17.07 8.18
C GLN A 172 -18.95 -17.00 6.66
N ARG A 173 -17.96 -17.33 5.83
CA ARG A 173 -18.13 -17.42 4.37
C ARG A 173 -19.25 -18.37 3.96
N LYS A 174 -19.49 -19.43 4.72
CA LYS A 174 -20.54 -20.43 4.43
C LYS A 174 -21.95 -19.85 4.49
N ASN A 175 -22.13 -18.75 5.20
CA ASN A 175 -23.44 -18.06 5.29
C ASN A 175 -23.82 -17.37 3.99
N PHE A 176 -22.91 -17.14 3.05
CA PHE A 176 -23.12 -16.37 1.82
C PHE A 176 -23.19 -17.27 0.61
N THR A 177 -24.12 -16.98 -0.30
CA THR A 177 -24.06 -17.51 -1.66
C THR A 177 -22.82 -16.96 -2.39
N THR A 178 -22.47 -17.55 -3.51
CA THR A 178 -21.32 -17.08 -4.32
C THR A 178 -21.55 -15.66 -4.84
N ASP A 179 -22.77 -15.32 -5.25
CA ASP A 179 -23.08 -13.99 -5.78
C ASP A 179 -23.10 -12.94 -4.65
N GLU A 180 -23.67 -13.24 -3.48
CA GLU A 180 -23.59 -12.36 -2.30
C GLU A 180 -22.13 -12.12 -1.88
N TRP A 181 -21.30 -13.17 -1.92
CA TRP A 181 -19.87 -13.03 -1.59
C TRP A 181 -19.13 -12.18 -2.61
N LEU A 182 -19.42 -12.36 -3.90
CA LEU A 182 -18.89 -11.53 -4.97
C LEU A 182 -19.26 -10.05 -4.74
N ASP A 183 -20.51 -9.77 -4.39
CA ASP A 183 -20.98 -8.41 -4.10
C ASP A 183 -20.32 -7.84 -2.84
N PHE A 184 -20.13 -8.65 -1.81
CA PHE A 184 -19.39 -8.23 -0.62
C PHE A 184 -17.95 -7.85 -0.95
N MET A 185 -17.26 -8.65 -1.77
CA MET A 185 -15.89 -8.34 -2.20
C MET A 185 -15.81 -7.07 -3.04
N ILE A 186 -16.81 -6.80 -3.89
CA ILE A 186 -16.93 -5.54 -4.65
C ILE A 186 -17.13 -4.35 -3.71
N HIS A 187 -17.97 -4.47 -2.69
CA HIS A 187 -18.08 -3.42 -1.65
C HIS A 187 -16.74 -3.18 -0.93
N THR A 188 -15.98 -4.24 -0.65
CA THR A 188 -14.68 -4.14 0.03
C THR A 188 -13.68 -3.28 -0.76
N ILE A 189 -13.71 -3.32 -2.09
CA ILE A 189 -12.86 -2.46 -2.93
C ILE A 189 -13.47 -1.08 -3.21
N GLY A 190 -14.62 -0.76 -2.59
CA GLY A 190 -15.25 0.56 -2.66
C GLY A 190 -16.11 0.79 -3.90
N LEU A 191 -16.54 -0.27 -4.59
CA LEU A 191 -17.43 -0.19 -5.74
C LEU A 191 -18.85 -0.60 -5.38
N ASN A 192 -19.84 -0.10 -6.14
CA ASN A 192 -21.23 -0.52 -6.00
C ASN A 192 -21.54 -1.73 -6.91
N PRO A 193 -21.82 -2.92 -6.34
CA PRO A 193 -22.08 -4.12 -7.13
C PRO A 193 -23.34 -4.04 -7.98
N GLU A 194 -24.33 -3.20 -7.62
CA GLU A 194 -25.56 -3.02 -8.40
C GLU A 194 -25.29 -2.34 -9.76
N MET A 195 -24.23 -1.56 -9.85
CA MET A 195 -23.84 -0.86 -11.07
C MET A 195 -22.97 -1.71 -12.02
N LEU A 196 -22.61 -2.92 -11.61
CA LEU A 196 -21.68 -3.78 -12.32
C LEU A 196 -22.35 -5.08 -12.76
N ASN A 197 -22.16 -5.46 -14.01
CA ASN A 197 -22.51 -6.81 -14.44
C ASN A 197 -21.49 -7.84 -13.90
N ARG A 198 -21.82 -9.14 -14.03
CA ARG A 198 -20.99 -10.22 -13.47
C ARG A 198 -19.54 -10.20 -13.99
N ARG A 199 -19.33 -9.89 -15.27
CA ARG A 199 -18.00 -9.80 -15.87
C ARG A 199 -17.19 -8.63 -15.31
N GLU A 200 -17.81 -7.46 -15.19
CA GLU A 200 -17.19 -6.27 -14.60
C GLU A 200 -16.81 -6.50 -13.15
N LYS A 201 -17.62 -7.25 -12.37
CA LYS A 201 -17.28 -7.66 -11.00
C LYS A 201 -15.99 -8.51 -10.97
N PHE A 202 -15.88 -9.53 -11.83
CA PHE A 202 -14.68 -10.36 -11.90
C PHE A 202 -13.44 -9.58 -12.34
N ILE A 203 -13.55 -8.73 -13.35
CA ILE A 203 -12.46 -7.86 -13.82
C ILE A 203 -12.00 -6.91 -12.70
N SER A 204 -12.95 -6.34 -11.93
CA SER A 204 -12.63 -5.48 -10.81
C SER A 204 -11.93 -6.24 -9.67
N LEU A 205 -12.38 -7.44 -9.33
CA LEU A 205 -11.77 -8.29 -8.30
C LEU A 205 -10.44 -8.90 -8.74
N ALA A 206 -10.19 -9.06 -10.03
CA ALA A 206 -8.91 -9.53 -10.55
C ALA A 206 -7.73 -8.64 -10.12
N ARG A 207 -7.99 -7.35 -9.81
CA ARG A 207 -7.02 -6.42 -9.24
C ARG A 207 -6.50 -6.84 -7.85
N LEU A 208 -7.23 -7.73 -7.15
CA LEU A 208 -6.81 -8.25 -5.84
C LEU A 208 -5.87 -9.44 -5.95
N LEU A 209 -5.80 -10.12 -7.10
CA LEU A 209 -4.97 -11.31 -7.29
C LEU A 209 -3.49 -11.07 -6.91
N PRO A 210 -2.85 -9.94 -7.28
CA PRO A 210 -1.49 -9.68 -6.85
C PRO A 210 -1.29 -9.60 -5.33
N HIS A 211 -2.35 -9.31 -4.56
CA HIS A 211 -2.29 -9.25 -3.09
C HIS A 211 -2.43 -10.62 -2.42
N VAL A 212 -3.02 -11.61 -3.11
CA VAL A 212 -3.32 -12.92 -2.53
C VAL A 212 -2.45 -14.04 -3.08
N GLU A 213 -1.90 -13.86 -4.29
CA GLU A 213 -1.01 -14.82 -4.94
C GLU A 213 0.43 -14.31 -4.99
N SER A 214 1.35 -15.14 -4.55
CA SER A 214 2.78 -14.80 -4.52
C SER A 214 3.36 -14.76 -5.94
N ASN A 215 4.07 -13.68 -6.26
CA ASN A 215 4.66 -13.45 -7.59
C ASN A 215 3.63 -13.54 -8.74
N PHE A 216 2.44 -13.00 -8.51
CA PHE A 216 1.41 -12.90 -9.53
C PHE A 216 1.60 -11.62 -10.34
N ASN A 217 2.24 -11.76 -11.50
CA ASN A 217 2.55 -10.61 -12.34
C ASN A 217 1.33 -10.17 -13.13
N PHE A 218 0.93 -8.94 -12.93
CA PHE A 218 -0.35 -8.40 -13.40
C PHE A 218 -0.13 -7.15 -14.26
N MET A 219 -0.90 -7.00 -15.31
CA MET A 219 -0.90 -5.78 -16.12
C MET A 219 -2.33 -5.31 -16.33
N GLU A 220 -2.56 -4.01 -16.15
CA GLU A 220 -3.83 -3.39 -16.47
C GLU A 220 -3.63 -2.08 -17.22
N LEU A 221 -4.11 -2.06 -18.46
CA LEU A 221 -4.15 -0.86 -19.28
C LEU A 221 -5.61 -0.47 -19.54
N GLY A 222 -5.90 0.84 -19.50
CA GLY A 222 -7.27 1.32 -19.73
C GLY A 222 -7.36 2.84 -19.62
N PRO A 223 -8.55 3.42 -19.79
CA PRO A 223 -8.74 4.86 -19.69
C PRO A 223 -8.43 5.39 -18.30
N LYS A 224 -8.19 6.69 -18.19
CA LYS A 224 -8.00 7.39 -16.91
C LYS A 224 -9.29 7.34 -16.07
N GLY A 225 -9.14 7.38 -14.74
CA GLY A 225 -10.26 7.51 -13.80
C GLY A 225 -10.98 6.20 -13.45
N THR A 226 -10.50 5.03 -13.88
CA THR A 226 -11.12 3.72 -13.57
C THR A 226 -10.63 3.08 -12.26
N GLY A 227 -9.96 3.85 -11.39
CA GLY A 227 -9.52 3.39 -10.07
C GLY A 227 -8.34 2.41 -10.07
N LYS A 228 -7.59 2.27 -11.19
CA LYS A 228 -6.46 1.34 -11.30
C LYS A 228 -5.44 1.51 -10.17
N SER A 229 -4.91 2.71 -10.02
CA SER A 229 -3.88 3.03 -9.01
C SER A 229 -4.42 2.99 -7.59
N HIS A 230 -5.73 3.31 -7.41
CA HIS A 230 -6.40 3.35 -6.11
C HIS A 230 -6.32 2.02 -5.36
N VAL A 231 -6.54 0.90 -6.06
CA VAL A 231 -6.51 -0.45 -5.44
C VAL A 231 -5.14 -0.74 -4.81
N PHE A 232 -4.05 -0.37 -5.48
CA PHE A 232 -2.69 -0.67 -5.03
C PHE A 232 -2.13 0.34 -4.02
N GLN A 233 -2.72 1.54 -3.95
CA GLN A 233 -2.29 2.59 -3.03
C GLN A 233 -3.13 2.66 -1.76
N GLU A 234 -4.43 2.43 -1.87
CA GLU A 234 -5.41 2.83 -0.85
C GLU A 234 -5.96 1.67 -0.02
N LEU A 235 -6.00 0.44 -0.58
CA LEU A 235 -6.74 -0.66 0.06
C LEU A 235 -5.92 -1.48 1.05
N SER A 236 -4.61 -1.54 0.91
CA SER A 236 -3.80 -2.48 1.67
C SER A 236 -2.48 -1.89 2.15
N PRO A 237 -2.09 -2.15 3.42
CA PRO A 237 -0.77 -1.80 3.94
C PRO A 237 0.35 -2.71 3.39
N TYR A 238 0.03 -3.70 2.58
CA TYR A 238 0.97 -4.69 2.04
C TYR A 238 1.40 -4.39 0.60
N GLY A 239 0.75 -3.42 -0.05
CA GLY A 239 1.09 -2.93 -1.38
C GLY A 239 1.86 -1.61 -1.35
N VAL A 240 2.66 -1.38 -2.37
CA VAL A 240 3.33 -0.10 -2.62
C VAL A 240 3.13 0.31 -4.07
N LEU A 241 2.69 1.56 -4.26
CA LEU A 241 2.60 2.17 -5.58
C LEU A 241 3.82 3.06 -5.82
N ILE A 242 4.48 2.84 -6.94
CA ILE A 242 5.53 3.72 -7.47
C ILE A 242 5.01 4.38 -8.74
N SER A 243 4.95 5.70 -8.77
CA SER A 243 4.47 6.45 -9.94
C SER A 243 5.61 6.84 -10.87
N GLY A 244 5.24 7.01 -12.13
CA GLY A 244 6.04 7.21 -13.31
C GLY A 244 7.23 8.15 -13.15
N GLY A 245 8.32 7.77 -12.77
CA GLY A 245 9.59 8.45 -12.65
C GLY A 245 10.72 7.52 -13.02
N ASP A 246 11.92 7.89 -12.66
CA ASP A 246 13.09 7.03 -12.84
C ASP A 246 13.06 5.89 -11.81
N VAL A 247 12.38 4.81 -12.17
CA VAL A 247 12.41 3.57 -11.40
C VAL A 247 13.73 2.88 -11.69
N THR A 248 14.58 2.83 -10.69
CA THR A 248 15.90 2.22 -10.83
C THR A 248 15.90 0.77 -10.32
N SER A 249 16.79 -0.04 -10.89
CA SER A 249 17.04 -1.40 -10.43
C SER A 249 17.45 -1.43 -8.93
N ALA A 250 18.14 -0.39 -8.45
CA ALA A 250 18.51 -0.25 -7.04
C ALA A 250 17.28 -0.06 -6.13
N ARG A 251 16.29 0.69 -6.57
CA ARG A 251 15.05 0.91 -5.80
C ARG A 251 14.18 -0.33 -5.75
N LEU A 252 14.08 -1.07 -6.85
CA LEU A 252 13.24 -2.26 -6.92
C LEU A 252 13.88 -3.48 -6.26
N PHE A 253 15.16 -3.74 -6.53
CA PHE A 253 15.81 -5.02 -6.23
C PHE A 253 16.86 -4.91 -5.12
N VAL A 254 18.05 -4.41 -5.43
CA VAL A 254 19.15 -4.24 -4.47
C VAL A 254 19.88 -2.93 -4.70
N LYS A 255 20.10 -2.19 -3.63
CA LYS A 255 21.00 -1.03 -3.57
C LYS A 255 22.30 -1.44 -2.91
N MET A 256 23.43 -1.11 -3.55
CA MET A 256 24.75 -1.23 -2.94
C MET A 256 25.08 0.01 -2.11
N GLN A 257 25.47 -0.19 -0.86
CA GLN A 257 25.99 0.85 0.01
C GLN A 257 27.36 0.40 0.54
N GLY A 258 28.41 0.83 -0.12
CA GLY A 258 29.75 0.26 0.10
C GLY A 258 29.76 -1.23 -0.28
N ASN A 259 30.12 -2.08 0.67
CA ASN A 259 30.15 -3.53 0.52
C ASN A 259 28.83 -4.23 0.92
N ARG A 260 27.84 -3.47 1.38
CA ARG A 260 26.57 -4.00 1.88
C ARG A 260 25.48 -3.95 0.82
N GLU A 261 24.71 -5.01 0.76
CA GLU A 261 23.50 -5.13 -0.05
C GLU A 261 22.26 -4.78 0.77
N ILE A 262 21.49 -3.81 0.29
CA ILE A 262 20.20 -3.42 0.90
C ILE A 262 19.10 -3.80 -0.07
N LEU A 263 18.19 -4.66 0.36
CA LEU A 263 17.06 -5.08 -0.46
C LEU A 263 16.20 -3.89 -0.86
N GLY A 264 15.71 -3.91 -2.08
CA GLY A 264 14.74 -2.96 -2.61
C GLY A 264 13.29 -3.35 -2.26
N LEU A 265 12.36 -2.71 -2.95
CA LEU A 265 10.91 -2.85 -2.65
C LEU A 265 10.42 -4.29 -2.71
N VAL A 266 10.84 -5.09 -3.70
CA VAL A 266 10.40 -6.47 -3.86
C VAL A 266 10.78 -7.39 -2.68
N GLY A 267 11.78 -7.00 -1.88
CA GLY A 267 12.18 -7.76 -0.70
C GLY A 267 11.34 -7.49 0.55
N TYR A 268 10.45 -6.49 0.52
CA TYR A 268 9.67 -6.07 1.71
C TYR A 268 8.17 -6.03 1.51
N TRP A 269 7.69 -5.89 0.28
CA TRP A 269 6.27 -5.71 -0.04
C TRP A 269 5.70 -6.95 -0.72
N ASP A 270 4.41 -7.19 -0.49
CA ASP A 270 3.71 -8.29 -1.16
C ASP A 270 3.31 -7.91 -2.59
N VAL A 271 3.02 -6.61 -2.80
CA VAL A 271 2.73 -6.05 -4.12
C VAL A 271 3.56 -4.81 -4.39
N VAL A 272 4.25 -4.78 -5.51
CA VAL A 272 4.92 -3.59 -6.05
C VAL A 272 4.22 -3.19 -7.35
N ALA A 273 3.41 -2.14 -7.26
CA ALA A 273 2.67 -1.62 -8.41
C ALA A 273 3.41 -0.44 -9.05
N TRP A 274 3.64 -0.54 -10.35
CA TRP A 274 4.24 0.52 -11.15
C TRP A 274 3.14 1.23 -11.93
N ASP A 275 2.82 2.43 -11.48
CA ASP A 275 1.83 3.31 -12.11
C ASP A 275 2.42 4.13 -13.24
N GLU A 276 1.54 4.62 -14.11
CA GLU A 276 1.94 5.42 -15.29
C GLU A 276 3.03 4.73 -16.12
N PHE A 277 2.96 3.39 -16.21
CA PHE A 277 3.96 2.58 -16.90
C PHE A 277 4.13 3.00 -18.38
N GLU A 278 3.09 3.54 -18.99
CA GLU A 278 3.12 4.09 -20.35
C GLU A 278 4.04 5.32 -20.49
N GLN A 279 4.31 6.05 -19.42
CA GLN A 279 5.20 7.22 -19.47
C GLN A 279 6.68 6.85 -19.69
N GLN A 280 7.02 5.57 -19.51
CA GLN A 280 8.34 5.07 -19.86
C GLN A 280 8.55 4.95 -21.36
N LYS A 281 7.47 5.06 -22.18
CA LYS A 281 7.55 5.03 -23.63
C LYS A 281 8.37 6.23 -24.15
N GLY A 282 9.42 5.93 -24.92
CA GLY A 282 10.34 6.95 -25.45
C GLY A 282 11.49 7.32 -24.48
N ARG A 283 11.51 6.79 -23.26
CA ARG A 283 12.67 6.86 -22.37
C ARG A 283 13.59 5.66 -22.59
N ASN A 284 14.86 5.89 -22.40
CA ASN A 284 15.86 4.79 -22.42
C ASN A 284 15.81 4.07 -21.06
N VAL A 285 15.01 3.02 -20.98
CA VAL A 285 14.94 2.21 -19.76
C VAL A 285 16.22 1.40 -19.65
N ASP A 286 16.82 1.40 -18.46
CA ASP A 286 18.06 0.68 -18.18
C ASP A 286 17.92 -0.82 -18.54
N ALA A 287 18.79 -1.31 -19.40
CA ALA A 287 18.77 -2.71 -19.83
C ALA A 287 18.97 -3.67 -18.64
N VAL A 288 19.79 -3.29 -17.66
CA VAL A 288 19.98 -4.07 -16.43
C VAL A 288 18.69 -4.18 -15.62
N LEU A 289 17.88 -3.12 -15.59
CA LEU A 289 16.58 -3.15 -14.94
C LEU A 289 15.64 -4.15 -15.63
N ILE A 290 15.58 -4.12 -16.96
CA ILE A 290 14.72 -5.02 -17.75
C ILE A 290 15.13 -6.47 -17.56
N ASP A 291 16.42 -6.77 -17.67
CA ASP A 291 16.94 -8.15 -17.53
C ASP A 291 16.72 -8.67 -16.11
N THR A 292 17.03 -7.87 -15.08
CA THR A 292 16.79 -8.25 -13.68
C THR A 292 15.31 -8.50 -13.42
N MET A 293 14.45 -7.63 -13.97
CA MET A 293 13.00 -7.78 -13.83
C MET A 293 12.49 -9.04 -14.53
N GLN A 294 12.92 -9.32 -15.76
CA GLN A 294 12.54 -10.54 -16.47
C GLN A 294 12.92 -11.80 -15.71
N ASN A 295 14.13 -11.85 -15.14
CA ASN A 295 14.57 -12.96 -14.32
C ASN A 295 13.71 -13.10 -13.05
N TYR A 296 13.43 -12.01 -12.37
CA TYR A 296 12.59 -12.00 -11.17
C TYR A 296 11.15 -12.48 -11.46
N LEU A 297 10.53 -11.95 -12.51
CA LEU A 297 9.16 -12.33 -12.90
C LEU A 297 9.03 -13.83 -13.21
N ALA A 298 10.12 -14.46 -13.72
CA ALA A 298 10.15 -15.89 -14.06
C ALA A 298 10.44 -16.78 -12.85
N ASN A 299 11.41 -16.40 -12.02
CA ASN A 299 12.07 -17.33 -11.11
C ASN A 299 11.89 -16.95 -9.63
N LYS A 300 11.20 -15.85 -9.30
CA LYS A 300 11.09 -15.29 -7.94
C LYS A 300 12.44 -14.93 -7.32
N SER A 301 13.47 -14.87 -8.15
CA SER A 301 14.83 -14.57 -7.72
C SER A 301 15.52 -13.61 -8.68
N PHE A 302 16.51 -12.89 -8.18
CA PHE A 302 17.30 -11.95 -8.96
C PHE A 302 18.74 -11.90 -8.45
N ASN A 303 19.65 -11.68 -9.39
CA ASN A 303 21.06 -11.46 -9.11
C ASN A 303 21.37 -10.00 -9.31
N ARG A 304 21.75 -9.33 -8.24
CA ARG A 304 22.32 -8.00 -8.29
C ARG A 304 23.19 -7.80 -7.06
N GLY A 305 24.47 -7.42 -7.30
CA GLY A 305 25.44 -7.39 -6.22
C GLY A 305 26.22 -8.69 -6.16
N LYS A 306 26.39 -9.24 -4.95
CA LYS A 306 27.23 -10.41 -4.69
C LYS A 306 26.46 -11.71 -4.55
N ALA A 307 25.17 -11.63 -4.27
CA ALA A 307 24.33 -12.77 -3.95
C ALA A 307 23.09 -12.86 -4.84
N THR A 308 22.53 -14.07 -4.91
CA THR A 308 21.17 -14.32 -5.41
C THR A 308 20.19 -14.06 -4.28
N HIS A 309 19.19 -13.24 -4.54
CA HIS A 309 18.11 -12.94 -3.62
C HIS A 309 16.80 -13.54 -4.10
N GLU A 310 16.01 -14.04 -3.18
CA GLU A 310 14.64 -14.50 -3.43
C GLU A 310 13.65 -13.50 -2.85
N ALA A 311 12.52 -13.31 -3.53
CA ALA A 311 11.41 -12.49 -3.08
C ALA A 311 10.09 -13.00 -3.63
N SER A 312 9.00 -12.66 -2.96
CA SER A 312 7.65 -13.14 -3.31
C SER A 312 6.70 -12.06 -3.81
N ALA A 313 7.18 -10.80 -3.91
CA ALA A 313 6.35 -9.69 -4.32
C ALA A 313 5.76 -9.90 -5.72
N SER A 314 4.47 -9.65 -5.85
CA SER A 314 3.79 -9.56 -7.13
C SER A 314 4.10 -8.22 -7.80
N MET A 315 4.51 -8.25 -9.07
CA MET A 315 4.73 -7.05 -9.86
C MET A 315 3.47 -6.69 -10.63
N THR A 316 3.01 -5.45 -10.45
CA THR A 316 1.82 -4.95 -11.14
C THR A 316 2.17 -3.74 -12.00
N PHE A 317 1.76 -3.76 -13.26
CA PHE A 317 2.01 -2.71 -14.24
C PHE A 317 0.69 -2.03 -14.61
N VAL A 318 0.53 -0.78 -14.21
CA VAL A 318 -0.70 -0.01 -14.43
C VAL A 318 -0.42 1.15 -15.37
N GLY A 319 -1.28 1.34 -16.35
CA GLY A 319 -1.07 2.40 -17.30
C GLY A 319 -2.35 2.84 -18.02
N ASN A 320 -2.23 3.93 -18.80
CA ASN A 320 -3.33 4.49 -19.55
C ASN A 320 -3.20 4.16 -21.03
N THR A 321 -4.32 3.81 -21.65
CA THR A 321 -4.41 3.70 -23.12
C THR A 321 -4.64 5.09 -23.75
N LYS A 322 -3.99 5.35 -24.87
CA LYS A 322 -4.16 6.59 -25.63
C LYS A 322 -5.37 6.56 -26.54
N HIS A 323 -5.70 5.39 -27.03
CA HIS A 323 -6.73 5.16 -28.02
C HIS A 323 -7.78 4.17 -27.52
N THR A 324 -8.94 4.18 -28.18
CA THR A 324 -9.99 3.18 -27.93
C THR A 324 -9.56 1.81 -28.43
N VAL A 325 -10.11 0.74 -27.86
CA VAL A 325 -9.80 -0.64 -28.25
C VAL A 325 -10.03 -0.89 -29.75
N PRO A 326 -11.17 -0.48 -30.36
CA PRO A 326 -11.35 -0.66 -31.80
C PRO A 326 -10.29 0.03 -32.64
N TYR A 327 -9.83 1.23 -32.24
CA TYR A 327 -8.74 1.91 -32.92
C TYR A 327 -7.42 1.13 -32.80
N MET A 328 -7.06 0.68 -31.61
CA MET A 328 -5.83 -0.08 -31.35
C MET A 328 -5.81 -1.39 -32.15
N LEU A 329 -6.91 -2.13 -32.16
CA LEU A 329 -7.00 -3.39 -32.90
C LEU A 329 -6.90 -3.20 -34.42
N LYS A 330 -7.34 -2.04 -34.93
CA LYS A 330 -7.26 -1.73 -36.37
C LYS A 330 -5.89 -1.18 -36.80
N ASN A 331 -5.23 -0.41 -35.95
CA ASN A 331 -4.06 0.41 -36.36
C ASN A 331 -2.76 0.03 -35.63
N SER A 332 -2.84 -0.73 -34.51
CA SER A 332 -1.67 -1.09 -33.70
C SER A 332 -1.91 -2.41 -32.94
N HIS A 333 -1.77 -2.39 -31.64
CA HIS A 333 -2.03 -3.54 -30.75
C HIS A 333 -2.33 -3.04 -29.31
N LEU A 334 -2.88 -3.94 -28.47
CA LEU A 334 -3.31 -3.58 -27.11
C LEU A 334 -2.17 -3.16 -26.16
N PHE A 335 -0.92 -3.42 -26.52
CA PHE A 335 0.28 -3.04 -25.78
C PHE A 335 0.92 -1.74 -26.30
N GLU A 336 0.28 -0.99 -27.20
CA GLU A 336 0.91 0.17 -27.85
C GLU A 336 1.36 1.26 -26.85
N SER A 337 0.72 1.32 -25.68
CA SER A 337 1.02 2.33 -24.66
C SER A 337 2.27 2.03 -23.85
N ILE A 338 2.73 0.79 -23.78
CA ILE A 338 3.90 0.41 -22.97
C ILE A 338 5.21 0.63 -23.77
N PRO A 339 6.37 0.75 -23.08
CA PRO A 339 7.66 0.88 -23.74
C PRO A 339 7.99 -0.33 -24.62
N THR A 340 8.56 -0.11 -25.78
CA THR A 340 8.91 -1.18 -26.74
C THR A 340 9.89 -2.20 -26.17
N SER A 341 10.73 -1.79 -25.22
CA SER A 341 11.64 -2.68 -24.52
C SER A 341 10.92 -3.75 -23.69
N PHE A 342 9.66 -3.54 -23.30
CA PHE A 342 8.81 -4.48 -22.58
C PHE A 342 7.83 -5.22 -23.49
N ILE A 343 7.72 -4.85 -24.78
CA ILE A 343 6.93 -5.58 -25.79
C ILE A 343 7.79 -6.72 -26.39
N LYS A 344 8.42 -7.52 -25.54
CA LYS A 344 9.19 -8.69 -25.96
C LYS A 344 8.51 -9.93 -25.42
N GLY A 345 8.51 -11.02 -26.21
CA GLY A 345 7.91 -12.29 -25.79
C GLY A 345 8.35 -12.71 -24.39
N ALA A 346 9.66 -12.61 -24.13
CA ALA A 346 10.22 -12.95 -22.83
C ALA A 346 9.64 -12.17 -21.64
N PHE A 347 9.21 -10.94 -21.80
CA PHE A 347 8.54 -10.17 -20.73
C PHE A 347 7.05 -10.51 -20.67
N LEU A 348 6.37 -10.54 -21.83
CA LEU A 348 4.93 -10.76 -21.90
C LEU A 348 4.52 -12.16 -21.43
N ASP A 349 5.33 -13.18 -21.71
CA ASP A 349 5.11 -14.57 -21.23
C ASP A 349 5.13 -14.71 -19.71
N ARG A 350 5.67 -13.72 -19.00
CA ARG A 350 5.74 -13.70 -17.54
C ARG A 350 4.61 -12.92 -16.88
N ILE A 351 3.75 -12.29 -17.67
CA ILE A 351 2.54 -11.63 -17.20
C ILE A 351 1.42 -12.66 -17.09
N HIS A 352 1.01 -12.96 -15.86
CA HIS A 352 -0.01 -13.98 -15.61
C HIS A 352 -1.41 -13.54 -16.01
N LEU A 353 -1.70 -12.23 -15.90
CA LEU A 353 -2.98 -11.66 -16.29
C LEU A 353 -2.81 -10.28 -16.90
N TYR A 354 -3.38 -10.07 -18.08
CA TYR A 354 -3.63 -8.77 -18.67
C TYR A 354 -5.12 -8.41 -18.46
N ASN A 355 -5.38 -7.51 -17.51
CA ASN A 355 -6.72 -7.08 -17.14
C ASN A 355 -7.21 -5.98 -18.09
N PRO A 356 -8.40 -6.12 -18.70
CA PRO A 356 -8.93 -5.13 -19.63
C PRO A 356 -9.52 -3.93 -18.88
N GLY A 357 -8.66 -3.00 -18.45
CA GLY A 357 -9.06 -1.81 -17.70
C GLY A 357 -10.05 -0.89 -18.43
N TRP A 358 -10.21 -1.08 -19.74
CA TRP A 358 -11.22 -0.37 -20.54
C TRP A 358 -12.64 -0.92 -20.39
N GLU A 359 -12.82 -2.07 -19.78
CA GLU A 359 -14.14 -2.65 -19.45
C GLU A 359 -14.67 -2.17 -18.09
N ILE A 360 -13.85 -1.48 -17.31
CA ILE A 360 -14.23 -0.91 -16.01
C ILE A 360 -14.63 0.55 -16.22
N ARG A 361 -15.84 0.90 -15.79
CA ARG A 361 -16.45 2.22 -15.98
C ARG A 361 -16.39 3.05 -14.70
#